data_dadefc536a91c33017a7a06c84346431
#
_entry.id   dadefc536a91c33017a7a06c84346431
#
_cell.length_a   1.000
_cell.length_b   1.000
_cell.length_c   1.000
_cell.angle_alpha   90.00
_cell.angle_beta   90.00
_cell.angle_gamma   90.00
#
_symmetry.space_group_name_H-M   'P 1'
#
loop_
_entity.id
_entity.type
_entity.pdbx_description
1 polymer ?
#
loop_
_entity_poly.entity_id
_entity_poly.type
_entity_poly.pdbx_seq_one_letter_code
_entity_poly.pdbx_strand_id
1 'polypeptide(L)'
;SIRRQRQMCIRDSKYSYRRLFIIALVLFTIGSLVCALSTNFPMMMGGRVLQAIGAGVLMPLGSNVIVTIFPPEKRGVAMGTMGIAMILAPAIGPTLSGYIVQNYHWNVMFYGMFVLGVAAIIFGNFWFRLYQKTTNPKADYQGIVYSTIGFGALLYGFSEAGNKGWGSVEIVTMFIIGVVFIAAFVIRELTMRAPMLNLEVLKSSTFTLTTIINMVVMMSLFGGMILLPIYLQNLRGFSALDSGLLLLPGSLIMGVLGPITGKLLDTIGLKPLALFGIAVMAYGTWELTKLNMDTPYFH
;
A
#
# COMPACT_ATOMS: atom_id res chain seq x y z
N SER A 1 3.61 3.90 -32.09
CA SER A 1 4.48 4.12 -31.79
C SER A 1 5.20 4.12 -30.47
N ILE A 2 5.99 3.10 -30.31
CA ILE A 2 6.79 2.72 -29.12
C ILE A 2 7.77 3.82 -28.67
N ARG A 3 8.26 4.66 -29.61
CA ARG A 3 9.13 5.79 -29.29
C ARG A 3 8.44 6.88 -28.47
N ARG A 4 7.15 7.14 -28.68
CA ARG A 4 6.39 8.12 -27.88
C ARG A 4 6.08 7.59 -26.48
N GLN A 5 5.82 6.30 -26.32
CA GLN A 5 5.62 5.70 -24.98
C GLN A 5 6.93 5.67 -24.17
N ARG A 6 8.08 5.39 -24.79
CA ARG A 6 9.40 5.52 -24.12
C ARG A 6 9.71 6.94 -23.65
N GLN A 7 9.27 7.97 -24.38
CA GLN A 7 9.48 9.35 -23.99
C GLN A 7 8.52 9.82 -22.87
N MET A 8 7.32 9.23 -22.75
CA MET A 8 6.36 9.62 -21.71
C MET A 8 6.75 9.17 -20.31
N CYS A 9 7.26 7.94 -20.14
CA CYS A 9 7.63 7.42 -18.81
C CYS A 9 8.95 7.94 -18.25
N ILE A 10 9.82 8.57 -19.08
CA ILE A 10 11.14 9.06 -18.63
C ILE A 10 11.13 10.56 -18.33
N ARG A 11 9.99 11.25 -18.58
CA ARG A 11 9.98 12.71 -18.77
C ARG A 11 9.69 13.54 -17.53
N ASP A 12 9.29 12.94 -16.39
CA ASP A 12 8.54 13.69 -15.39
C ASP A 12 9.07 13.68 -13.95
N SER A 13 10.39 13.63 -13.73
CA SER A 13 10.87 13.88 -12.37
C SER A 13 11.80 15.09 -12.28
N LYS A 14 11.38 16.11 -11.53
CA LYS A 14 12.16 17.30 -11.19
C LYS A 14 13.41 16.97 -10.39
N TYR A 15 13.37 15.87 -9.64
CA TYR A 15 14.46 15.40 -8.78
C TYR A 15 14.95 14.01 -9.23
N SER A 16 16.24 13.73 -9.06
CA SER A 16 16.77 12.39 -9.33
C SER A 16 16.13 11.35 -8.39
N TYR A 17 15.95 10.13 -8.87
CA TYR A 17 15.41 9.03 -8.06
C TYR A 17 16.17 8.86 -6.74
N ARG A 18 17.49 9.06 -6.75
CA ARG A 18 18.31 9.01 -5.54
C ARG A 18 17.89 10.07 -4.52
N ARG A 19 17.67 11.32 -4.94
CA ARG A 19 17.25 12.40 -4.02
C ARG A 19 15.87 12.12 -3.46
N LEU A 20 14.92 11.73 -4.30
CA LEU A 20 13.57 11.37 -3.87
C LEU A 20 13.59 10.21 -2.88
N PHE A 21 14.38 9.17 -3.15
CA PHE A 21 14.53 8.01 -2.29
C PHE A 21 15.09 8.40 -0.91
N ILE A 22 16.17 9.16 -0.88
CA ILE A 22 16.80 9.60 0.39
C ILE A 22 15.86 10.52 1.16
N ILE A 23 15.22 11.51 0.51
CA ILE A 23 14.27 12.42 1.18
C ILE A 23 13.11 11.62 1.78
N ALA A 24 12.54 10.69 1.03
CA ALA A 24 11.44 9.86 1.49
C ALA A 24 11.84 8.97 2.68
N LEU A 25 13.03 8.35 2.64
CA LEU A 25 13.56 7.57 3.76
C LEU A 25 13.85 8.45 4.99
N VAL A 26 14.40 9.64 4.80
CA VAL A 26 14.65 10.58 5.91
C VAL A 26 13.34 10.99 6.57
N LEU A 27 12.31 11.36 5.78
CA LEU A 27 10.99 11.68 6.32
C LEU A 27 10.37 10.51 7.09
N PHE A 28 10.44 9.30 6.52
CA PHE A 28 9.96 8.09 7.18
C PHE A 28 10.71 7.82 8.51
N THR A 29 12.03 7.96 8.48
CA THR A 29 12.90 7.70 9.65
C THR A 29 12.68 8.73 10.76
N ILE A 30 12.57 10.02 10.41
CA ILE A 30 12.21 11.07 11.36
C ILE A 30 10.81 10.83 11.94
N GLY A 31 9.84 10.50 11.10
CA GLY A 31 8.50 10.15 11.54
C GLY A 31 8.50 8.97 12.53
N SER A 32 9.31 7.95 12.27
CA SER A 32 9.47 6.80 13.15
C SER A 32 10.09 7.20 14.51
N LEU A 33 11.09 8.08 14.50
CA LEU A 33 11.68 8.60 15.74
C LEU A 33 10.68 9.43 16.53
N VAL A 34 9.92 10.31 15.88
CA VAL A 34 8.87 11.10 16.54
C VAL A 34 7.81 10.19 17.17
N CYS A 35 7.37 9.12 16.48
CA CYS A 35 6.47 8.13 17.04
C CYS A 35 7.09 7.38 18.23
N ALA A 36 8.36 7.00 18.14
CA ALA A 36 9.09 6.30 19.20
C ALA A 36 9.21 7.13 20.49
N LEU A 37 9.40 8.44 20.34
CA LEU A 37 9.54 9.39 21.45
C LEU A 37 8.20 10.00 21.89
N SER A 38 7.08 9.63 21.25
CA SER A 38 5.78 10.25 21.52
C SER A 38 5.29 9.90 22.92
N THR A 39 4.89 10.93 23.65
CA THR A 39 4.29 10.84 24.98
C THR A 39 2.79 11.11 24.96
N ASN A 40 2.27 11.65 23.84
CA ASN A 40 0.87 11.99 23.67
C ASN A 40 0.38 11.64 22.25
N PHE A 41 -0.93 11.51 22.09
CA PHE A 41 -1.58 11.15 20.82
C PHE A 41 -1.30 12.14 19.67
N PRO A 42 -1.37 13.49 19.87
CA PRO A 42 -1.07 14.42 18.77
C PRO A 42 0.35 14.31 18.23
N MET A 43 1.35 14.09 19.11
CA MET A 43 2.74 13.90 18.69
C MET A 43 2.91 12.60 17.89
N MET A 44 2.28 11.51 18.34
CA MET A 44 2.27 10.25 17.60
C MET A 44 1.63 10.43 16.23
N MET A 45 0.49 11.11 16.14
CA MET A 45 -0.19 11.39 14.88
C MET A 45 0.68 12.20 13.92
N GLY A 46 1.38 13.24 14.41
CA GLY A 46 2.35 14.00 13.62
C GLY A 46 3.47 13.12 13.05
N GLY A 47 4.02 12.23 13.86
CA GLY A 47 5.01 11.25 13.41
C GLY A 47 4.46 10.30 12.33
N ARG A 48 3.22 9.84 12.48
CA ARG A 48 2.54 8.99 11.49
C ARG A 48 2.30 9.71 10.16
N VAL A 49 1.98 10.99 10.17
CA VAL A 49 1.86 11.79 8.95
C VAL A 49 3.20 11.87 8.22
N LEU A 50 4.31 12.10 8.92
CA LEU A 50 5.65 12.11 8.34
C LEU A 50 6.03 10.74 7.75
N GLN A 51 5.73 9.65 8.46
CA GLN A 51 5.92 8.28 7.95
C GLN A 51 5.10 8.04 6.68
N ALA A 52 3.83 8.46 6.66
CA ALA A 52 2.94 8.25 5.52
C ALA A 52 3.44 9.01 4.27
N ILE A 53 3.92 10.25 4.43
CA ILE A 53 4.51 11.03 3.33
C ILE A 53 5.74 10.29 2.76
N GLY A 54 6.64 9.83 3.63
CA GLY A 54 7.81 9.06 3.21
C GLY A 54 7.45 7.76 2.48
N ALA A 55 6.59 6.94 3.07
CA ALA A 55 6.15 5.66 2.49
C ALA A 55 5.41 5.84 1.17
N GLY A 56 4.56 6.87 1.06
CA GLY A 56 3.81 7.18 -0.15
C GLY A 56 4.69 7.50 -1.36
N VAL A 57 5.87 8.06 -1.13
CA VAL A 57 6.86 8.30 -2.20
C VAL A 57 7.66 7.04 -2.51
N LEU A 58 8.00 6.21 -1.52
CA LEU A 58 8.84 5.02 -1.71
C LEU A 58 8.15 3.93 -2.54
N MET A 59 6.85 3.71 -2.36
CA MET A 59 6.11 2.65 -3.07
C MET A 59 6.15 2.80 -4.60
N PRO A 60 5.68 3.93 -5.18
CA PRO A 60 5.74 4.10 -6.64
C PRO A 60 7.19 4.21 -7.16
N LEU A 61 8.10 4.75 -6.33
CA LEU A 61 9.50 4.89 -6.70
C LEU A 61 10.16 3.54 -6.98
N GLY A 62 9.89 2.53 -6.14
CA GLY A 62 10.43 1.18 -6.34
C GLY A 62 10.03 0.58 -7.68
N SER A 63 8.75 0.64 -8.03
CA SER A 63 8.24 0.16 -9.32
C SER A 63 8.85 0.90 -10.51
N ASN A 64 8.96 2.23 -10.42
CA ASN A 64 9.53 3.06 -11.48
C ASN A 64 11.01 2.78 -11.69
N VAL A 65 11.76 2.56 -10.62
CA VAL A 65 13.19 2.19 -10.68
C VAL A 65 13.36 0.85 -11.40
N ILE A 66 12.57 -0.15 -11.07
CA ILE A 66 12.62 -1.46 -11.74
C ILE A 66 12.37 -1.32 -13.25
N VAL A 67 11.31 -0.61 -13.63
CA VAL A 67 10.96 -0.40 -15.05
C VAL A 67 12.06 0.36 -15.81
N THR A 68 12.81 1.22 -15.11
CA THR A 68 13.87 2.04 -15.72
C THR A 68 15.19 1.30 -15.87
N ILE A 69 15.57 0.48 -14.87
CA ILE A 69 16.88 -0.20 -14.85
C ILE A 69 16.83 -1.52 -15.63
N PHE A 70 15.76 -2.30 -15.46
CA PHE A 70 15.69 -3.64 -16.03
C PHE A 70 15.14 -3.63 -17.45
N PRO A 71 15.76 -4.39 -18.39
CA PRO A 71 15.21 -4.59 -19.72
C PRO A 71 13.86 -5.32 -19.64
N PRO A 72 12.98 -5.17 -20.64
CA PRO A 72 11.62 -5.72 -20.62
C PRO A 72 11.54 -7.20 -20.22
N GLU A 73 12.49 -8.01 -20.67
CA GLU A 73 12.56 -9.46 -20.48
C GLU A 73 12.84 -9.85 -19.00
N LYS A 74 13.48 -8.95 -18.24
CA LYS A 74 13.84 -9.20 -16.81
C LYS A 74 12.96 -8.45 -15.82
N ARG A 75 12.04 -7.62 -16.29
CA ARG A 75 11.13 -6.83 -15.41
C ARG A 75 10.22 -7.72 -14.58
N GLY A 76 9.73 -8.83 -15.16
CA GLY A 76 8.87 -9.77 -14.45
C GLY A 76 9.52 -10.35 -13.21
N VAL A 77 10.78 -10.79 -13.34
CA VAL A 77 11.56 -11.33 -12.20
C VAL A 77 11.83 -10.25 -11.14
N ALA A 78 12.21 -9.05 -11.56
CA ALA A 78 12.47 -7.95 -10.63
C ALA A 78 11.20 -7.49 -9.91
N MET A 79 10.07 -7.37 -10.61
CA MET A 79 8.76 -7.08 -10.01
C MET A 79 8.31 -8.20 -9.09
N GLY A 80 8.54 -9.46 -9.45
CA GLY A 80 8.24 -10.61 -8.61
C GLY A 80 9.03 -10.59 -7.30
N THR A 81 10.31 -10.25 -7.35
CA THR A 81 11.16 -10.11 -6.13
C THR A 81 10.64 -9.00 -5.22
N MET A 82 10.25 -7.85 -5.79
CA MET A 82 9.60 -6.77 -5.03
C MET A 82 8.26 -7.23 -4.44
N GLY A 83 7.48 -8.01 -5.20
CA GLY A 83 6.22 -8.60 -4.75
C GLY A 83 6.39 -9.51 -3.53
N ILE A 84 7.46 -10.32 -3.49
CA ILE A 84 7.78 -11.15 -2.32
C ILE A 84 7.96 -10.28 -1.08
N ALA A 85 8.75 -9.21 -1.16
CA ALA A 85 8.96 -8.31 -0.04
C ALA A 85 7.65 -7.64 0.42
N MET A 86 6.79 -7.24 -0.53
CA MET A 86 5.48 -6.65 -0.25
C MET A 86 4.50 -7.63 0.42
N ILE A 87 4.61 -8.92 0.14
CA ILE A 87 3.77 -9.96 0.73
C ILE A 87 4.31 -10.39 2.10
N LEU A 88 5.64 -10.53 2.25
CA LEU A 88 6.24 -10.95 3.51
C LEU A 88 6.12 -9.89 4.62
N ALA A 89 6.13 -8.61 4.28
CA ALA A 89 6.02 -7.55 5.27
C ALA A 89 4.69 -7.60 6.06
N PRO A 90 3.50 -7.67 5.43
CA PRO A 90 2.25 -7.90 6.12
C PRO A 90 2.15 -9.25 6.84
N ALA A 91 2.90 -10.25 6.39
CA ALA A 91 2.95 -11.56 7.01
C ALA A 91 3.64 -11.55 8.38
N ILE A 92 4.82 -10.96 8.40
CA ILE A 92 5.67 -10.92 9.59
C ILE A 92 5.19 -9.82 10.56
N GLY A 93 4.61 -8.74 10.02
CA GLY A 93 4.21 -7.56 10.76
C GLY A 93 3.33 -7.84 11.98
N PRO A 94 2.17 -8.47 11.84
CA PRO A 94 1.28 -8.79 12.97
C PRO A 94 1.92 -9.67 14.02
N THR A 95 2.66 -10.70 13.62
CA THR A 95 3.35 -11.61 14.54
C THR A 95 4.44 -10.89 15.33
N LEU A 96 5.28 -10.09 14.65
CA LEU A 96 6.34 -9.33 15.28
C LEU A 96 5.78 -8.24 16.20
N SER A 97 4.74 -7.52 15.74
CA SER A 97 4.09 -6.49 16.54
C SER A 97 3.38 -7.09 17.76
N GLY A 98 2.71 -8.24 17.60
CA GLY A 98 2.09 -8.97 18.70
C GLY A 98 3.10 -9.39 19.76
N TYR A 99 4.24 -9.94 19.34
CA TYR A 99 5.32 -10.31 20.26
C TYR A 99 5.89 -9.09 21.01
N ILE A 100 6.11 -7.97 20.30
CA ILE A 100 6.67 -6.76 20.91
C ILE A 100 5.68 -6.16 21.92
N VAL A 101 4.40 -6.03 21.55
CA VAL A 101 3.37 -5.45 22.44
C VAL A 101 3.13 -6.31 23.68
N GLN A 102 3.28 -7.62 23.55
CA GLN A 102 3.09 -8.54 24.67
C GLN A 102 4.25 -8.49 25.67
N ASN A 103 5.50 -8.29 25.23
CA ASN A 103 6.70 -8.40 26.04
C ASN A 103 7.38 -7.04 26.33
N TYR A 104 7.09 -6.01 25.55
CA TYR A 104 7.71 -4.70 25.59
C TYR A 104 6.67 -3.60 25.44
N HIS A 105 7.08 -2.37 25.68
CA HIS A 105 6.25 -1.21 25.42
C HIS A 105 6.09 -0.98 23.90
N TRP A 106 4.92 -0.54 23.46
CA TRP A 106 4.59 -0.33 22.02
C TRP A 106 5.58 0.57 21.26
N ASN A 107 6.26 1.49 21.94
CA ASN A 107 7.27 2.38 21.34
C ASN A 107 8.45 1.62 20.71
N VAL A 108 8.75 0.42 21.22
CA VAL A 108 9.86 -0.42 20.71
C VAL A 108 9.69 -0.74 19.22
N MET A 109 8.46 -0.86 18.75
CA MET A 109 8.20 -1.05 17.31
C MET A 109 8.73 0.11 16.47
N PHE A 110 8.53 1.34 16.95
CA PHE A 110 8.95 2.54 16.21
C PHE A 110 10.47 2.75 16.31
N TYR A 111 11.11 2.37 17.42
CA TYR A 111 12.57 2.31 17.49
C TYR A 111 13.16 1.32 16.51
N GLY A 112 12.54 0.14 16.36
CA GLY A 112 12.93 -0.84 15.33
C GLY A 112 12.81 -0.27 13.90
N MET A 113 11.70 0.41 13.59
CA MET A 113 11.51 1.08 12.30
C MET A 113 12.53 2.21 12.08
N PHE A 114 12.88 2.96 13.12
CA PHE A 114 13.91 4.00 13.05
C PHE A 114 15.28 3.41 12.69
N VAL A 115 15.70 2.34 13.37
CA VAL A 115 16.99 1.68 13.10
C VAL A 115 17.04 1.13 11.68
N LEU A 116 15.96 0.48 11.23
CA LEU A 116 15.87 -0.01 9.84
C LEU A 116 15.88 1.14 8.83
N GLY A 117 15.22 2.26 9.13
CA GLY A 117 15.23 3.46 8.30
C GLY A 117 16.64 4.06 8.17
N VAL A 118 17.38 4.18 9.27
CA VAL A 118 18.78 4.63 9.27
C VAL A 118 19.65 3.69 8.44
N ALA A 119 19.53 2.39 8.66
CA ALA A 119 20.25 1.40 7.85
C ALA A 119 19.94 1.53 6.36
N ALA A 120 18.66 1.68 5.99
CA ALA A 120 18.24 1.86 4.61
C ALA A 120 18.80 3.16 3.99
N ILE A 121 18.89 4.27 4.76
CA ILE A 121 19.51 5.53 4.31
C ILE A 121 21.00 5.30 4.03
N ILE A 122 21.71 4.63 4.93
CA ILE A 122 23.14 4.34 4.77
C ILE A 122 23.36 3.50 3.50
N PHE A 123 22.67 2.36 3.38
CA PHE A 123 22.76 1.51 2.20
C PHE A 123 22.38 2.24 0.90
N GLY A 124 21.27 2.98 0.94
CA GLY A 124 20.80 3.75 -0.22
C GLY A 124 21.80 4.84 -0.64
N ASN A 125 22.49 5.48 0.30
CA ASN A 125 23.49 6.49 -0.01
C ASN A 125 24.74 5.89 -0.68
N PHE A 126 25.17 4.69 -0.26
CA PHE A 126 26.36 4.05 -0.83
C PHE A 126 26.09 3.36 -2.19
N TRP A 127 24.93 2.69 -2.33
CA TRP A 127 24.68 1.83 -3.52
C TRP A 127 23.74 2.43 -4.55
N PHE A 128 22.89 3.40 -4.20
CA PHE A 128 21.94 3.99 -5.12
C PHE A 128 22.58 5.09 -5.98
N ARG A 129 23.25 4.70 -7.09
CA ARG A 129 23.94 5.60 -8.02
C ARG A 129 23.20 5.76 -9.35
N LEU A 130 21.88 5.91 -9.32
CA LEU A 130 21.11 6.15 -10.53
C LEU A 130 21.24 7.59 -10.98
N TYR A 131 21.90 7.78 -12.11
CA TYR A 131 21.97 9.05 -12.83
C TYR A 131 20.81 9.12 -13.81
N GLN A 132 19.86 9.99 -13.58
CA GLN A 132 18.76 10.26 -14.51
C GLN A 132 18.82 11.72 -14.94
N LYS A 133 18.60 11.96 -16.25
CA LYS A 133 18.40 13.32 -16.76
C LYS A 133 17.08 13.84 -16.17
N THR A 134 17.18 14.84 -15.32
CA THR A 134 16.02 15.53 -14.75
C THR A 134 15.40 16.44 -15.80
N THR A 135 14.11 16.36 -15.96
CA THR A 135 13.28 17.32 -16.70
C THR A 135 12.54 18.18 -15.66
N ASN A 136 12.15 19.38 -16.01
CA ASN A 136 11.49 20.30 -15.11
C ASN A 136 9.98 20.37 -15.44
N PRO A 137 9.17 19.35 -15.08
CA PRO A 137 7.73 19.38 -15.30
C PRO A 137 7.11 20.42 -14.36
N LYS A 138 6.10 21.11 -14.84
CA LYS A 138 5.27 21.97 -13.97
C LYS A 138 4.45 21.07 -13.05
N ALA A 139 4.69 21.15 -11.76
CA ALA A 139 3.87 20.45 -10.78
C ALA A 139 2.46 21.05 -10.73
N ASP A 140 1.44 20.20 -10.79
CA ASP A 140 0.06 20.66 -10.60
C ASP A 140 -0.30 20.72 -9.11
N TYR A 141 0.05 21.83 -8.48
CA TYR A 141 -0.25 22.04 -7.06
C TYR A 141 -1.76 22.01 -6.75
N GLN A 142 -2.61 22.45 -7.67
CA GLN A 142 -4.07 22.44 -7.44
C GLN A 142 -4.61 20.99 -7.50
N GLY A 143 -4.13 20.17 -8.43
CA GLY A 143 -4.48 18.75 -8.49
C GLY A 143 -4.05 18.01 -7.21
N ILE A 144 -2.84 18.31 -6.70
CA ILE A 144 -2.38 17.77 -5.41
C ILE A 144 -3.29 18.16 -4.25
N VAL A 145 -3.70 19.43 -4.16
CA VAL A 145 -4.60 19.91 -3.11
C VAL A 145 -5.98 19.24 -3.21
N TYR A 146 -6.56 19.18 -4.41
CA TYR A 146 -7.87 18.55 -4.61
C TYR A 146 -7.85 17.07 -4.27
N SER A 147 -6.85 16.31 -4.72
CA SER A 147 -6.71 14.90 -4.38
C SER A 147 -6.49 14.69 -2.87
N THR A 148 -5.65 15.50 -2.24
CA THR A 148 -5.34 15.37 -0.80
C THR A 148 -6.58 15.63 0.04
N ILE A 149 -7.32 16.71 -0.21
CA ILE A 149 -8.57 17.03 0.51
C ILE A 149 -9.63 15.97 0.22
N GLY A 150 -9.80 15.60 -1.06
CA GLY A 150 -10.82 14.64 -1.48
C GLY A 150 -10.62 13.26 -0.86
N PHE A 151 -9.46 12.67 -1.01
CA PHE A 151 -9.16 11.37 -0.40
C PHE A 151 -9.10 11.44 1.13
N GLY A 152 -8.54 12.52 1.70
CA GLY A 152 -8.48 12.72 3.15
C GLY A 152 -9.87 12.77 3.77
N ALA A 153 -10.79 13.51 3.18
CA ALA A 153 -12.18 13.63 3.66
C ALA A 153 -12.92 12.28 3.55
N LEU A 154 -12.77 11.55 2.42
CA LEU A 154 -13.38 10.21 2.30
C LEU A 154 -12.81 9.23 3.32
N LEU A 155 -11.49 9.17 3.48
CA LEU A 155 -10.85 8.27 4.44
C LEU A 155 -11.28 8.57 5.87
N TYR A 156 -11.37 9.85 6.25
CA TYR A 156 -11.90 10.26 7.54
C TYR A 156 -13.36 9.84 7.71
N GLY A 157 -14.19 10.12 6.69
CA GLY A 157 -15.61 9.74 6.69
C GLY A 157 -15.81 8.24 6.90
N PHE A 158 -15.10 7.38 6.14
CA PHE A 158 -15.17 5.93 6.30
C PHE A 158 -14.64 5.44 7.66
N SER A 159 -13.56 6.04 8.15
CA SER A 159 -12.95 5.65 9.43
C SER A 159 -13.86 5.94 10.62
N GLU A 160 -14.51 7.12 10.63
CA GLU A 160 -15.35 7.57 11.74
C GLU A 160 -16.83 7.17 11.61
N ALA A 161 -17.26 6.70 10.44
CA ALA A 161 -18.65 6.32 10.21
C ALA A 161 -19.15 5.22 11.16
N GLY A 162 -18.25 4.29 11.55
CA GLY A 162 -18.56 3.24 12.52
C GLY A 162 -18.79 3.77 13.94
N ASN A 163 -18.06 4.81 14.35
CA ASN A 163 -18.11 5.39 15.68
C ASN A 163 -19.24 6.42 15.83
N LYS A 164 -19.39 7.32 14.82
CA LYS A 164 -20.32 8.46 14.85
C LYS A 164 -21.67 8.19 14.17
N GLY A 165 -21.76 7.07 13.46
CA GLY A 165 -22.93 6.70 12.67
C GLY A 165 -22.91 7.30 11.26
N TRP A 166 -23.34 6.51 10.27
CA TRP A 166 -23.37 6.86 8.84
C TRP A 166 -24.24 8.08 8.50
N GLY A 167 -25.26 8.36 9.32
CA GLY A 167 -26.18 9.48 9.14
C GLY A 167 -25.78 10.77 9.85
N SER A 168 -24.65 10.80 10.56
CA SER A 168 -24.22 12.01 11.25
C SER A 168 -23.86 13.12 10.28
N VAL A 169 -24.23 14.37 10.62
CA VAL A 169 -23.97 15.55 9.76
C VAL A 169 -22.48 15.67 9.43
N GLU A 170 -21.61 15.36 10.37
CA GLU A 170 -20.16 15.41 10.17
C GLU A 170 -19.71 14.40 9.10
N ILE A 171 -20.15 13.15 9.19
CA ILE A 171 -19.77 12.11 8.25
C ILE A 171 -20.31 12.38 6.85
N VAL A 172 -21.59 12.76 6.75
CA VAL A 172 -22.19 13.13 5.46
C VAL A 172 -21.48 14.32 4.84
N THR A 173 -21.11 15.32 5.64
CA THR A 173 -20.37 16.49 5.15
C THR A 173 -18.98 16.09 4.62
N MET A 174 -18.27 15.19 5.32
CA MET A 174 -16.98 14.69 4.86
C MET A 174 -17.10 13.88 3.55
N PHE A 175 -18.14 13.09 3.38
CA PHE A 175 -18.40 12.41 2.11
C PHE A 175 -18.69 13.39 0.98
N ILE A 176 -19.50 14.42 1.23
CA ILE A 176 -19.80 15.46 0.22
C ILE A 176 -18.51 16.18 -0.18
N ILE A 177 -17.72 16.64 0.79
CA ILE A 177 -16.43 17.30 0.54
C ILE A 177 -15.53 16.36 -0.27
N GLY A 178 -15.39 15.10 0.15
CA GLY A 178 -14.58 14.10 -0.52
C GLY A 178 -14.96 13.91 -1.98
N VAL A 179 -16.25 13.69 -2.25
CA VAL A 179 -16.76 13.47 -3.61
C VAL A 179 -16.58 14.73 -4.47
N VAL A 180 -16.89 15.92 -3.96
CA VAL A 180 -16.74 17.20 -4.68
C VAL A 180 -15.29 17.45 -5.06
N PHE A 181 -14.34 17.28 -4.13
CA PHE A 181 -12.93 17.52 -4.41
C PHE A 181 -12.32 16.46 -5.32
N ILE A 182 -12.73 15.19 -5.22
CA ILE A 182 -12.30 14.15 -6.17
C ILE A 182 -12.90 14.43 -7.56
N ALA A 183 -14.16 14.83 -7.65
CA ALA A 183 -14.75 15.18 -8.94
C ALA A 183 -14.01 16.38 -9.57
N ALA A 184 -13.70 17.42 -8.79
CA ALA A 184 -12.90 18.55 -9.24
C ALA A 184 -11.50 18.12 -9.71
N PHE A 185 -10.84 17.19 -9.00
CA PHE A 185 -9.56 16.61 -9.39
C PHE A 185 -9.68 15.88 -10.74
N VAL A 186 -10.67 14.98 -10.87
CA VAL A 186 -10.88 14.21 -12.11
C VAL A 186 -11.19 15.11 -13.30
N ILE A 187 -12.07 16.10 -13.13
CA ILE A 187 -12.39 17.06 -14.20
C ILE A 187 -11.13 17.82 -14.63
N ARG A 188 -10.32 18.25 -13.66
CA ARG A 188 -9.06 18.94 -13.92
C ARG A 188 -8.08 18.07 -14.70
N GLU A 189 -7.85 16.83 -14.28
CA GLU A 189 -6.95 15.88 -14.96
C GLU A 189 -7.42 15.57 -16.40
N LEU A 190 -8.73 15.53 -16.64
CA LEU A 190 -9.30 15.31 -17.97
C LEU A 190 -9.20 16.54 -18.89
N THR A 191 -9.12 17.74 -18.32
CA THR A 191 -9.10 19.00 -19.10
C THR A 191 -7.70 19.57 -19.31
N MET A 192 -6.70 19.14 -18.52
CA MET A 192 -5.32 19.61 -18.65
C MET A 192 -4.61 19.00 -19.87
N ARG A 193 -3.79 19.84 -20.55
CA ARG A 193 -2.96 19.40 -21.69
C ARG A 193 -1.82 18.46 -21.27
N ALA A 194 -1.38 18.52 -20.01
CA ALA A 194 -0.33 17.67 -19.45
C ALA A 194 -0.75 17.19 -18.05
N PRO A 195 -1.70 16.24 -17.96
CA PRO A 195 -2.21 15.74 -16.71
C PRO A 195 -1.13 14.98 -15.93
N MET A 196 -1.20 15.01 -14.60
CA MET A 196 -0.35 14.20 -13.72
C MET A 196 -0.72 12.71 -13.84
N LEU A 197 -2.01 12.41 -13.92
CA LEU A 197 -2.55 11.08 -14.12
C LEU A 197 -3.29 11.02 -15.45
N ASN A 198 -2.83 10.15 -16.35
CA ASN A 198 -3.56 9.93 -17.59
C ASN A 198 -4.79 9.05 -17.35
N LEU A 199 -5.92 9.68 -17.00
CA LEU A 199 -7.19 9.00 -16.77
C LEU A 199 -7.81 8.40 -18.06
N GLU A 200 -7.27 8.74 -19.25
CA GLU A 200 -7.73 8.14 -20.50
C GLU A 200 -7.53 6.63 -20.56
N VAL A 201 -6.58 6.09 -19.78
CA VAL A 201 -6.35 4.64 -19.65
C VAL A 201 -7.62 3.93 -19.14
N LEU A 202 -8.46 4.59 -18.35
CA LEU A 202 -9.74 4.07 -17.88
C LEU A 202 -10.78 3.89 -19.01
N LYS A 203 -10.58 4.50 -20.18
CA LYS A 203 -11.42 4.25 -21.36
C LYS A 203 -11.22 2.84 -21.92
N SER A 204 -10.08 2.19 -21.60
CA SER A 204 -9.84 0.79 -21.97
C SER A 204 -10.62 -0.14 -21.05
N SER A 205 -11.57 -0.89 -21.60
CA SER A 205 -12.38 -1.86 -20.87
C SER A 205 -11.53 -2.89 -20.11
N THR A 206 -10.44 -3.37 -20.70
CA THR A 206 -9.52 -4.32 -20.06
C THR A 206 -8.85 -3.71 -18.85
N PHE A 207 -8.37 -2.47 -18.95
CA PHE A 207 -7.71 -1.78 -17.85
C PHE A 207 -8.68 -1.51 -16.70
N THR A 208 -9.87 -1.02 -17.00
CA THR A 208 -10.91 -0.73 -16.01
C THR A 208 -11.36 -2.00 -15.30
N LEU A 209 -11.61 -3.09 -16.03
CA LEU A 209 -11.99 -4.37 -15.45
C LEU A 209 -10.90 -4.92 -14.53
N THR A 210 -9.64 -4.92 -14.96
CA THR A 210 -8.52 -5.40 -14.14
C THR A 210 -8.32 -4.52 -12.88
N THR A 211 -8.54 -3.21 -13.00
CA THR A 211 -8.47 -2.29 -11.86
C THR A 211 -9.57 -2.57 -10.84
N ILE A 212 -10.81 -2.79 -11.29
CA ILE A 212 -11.94 -3.15 -10.41
C ILE A 212 -11.67 -4.48 -9.71
N ILE A 213 -11.24 -5.50 -10.44
CA ILE A 213 -10.90 -6.81 -9.88
C ILE A 213 -9.81 -6.65 -8.82
N ASN A 214 -8.73 -5.93 -9.13
CA ASN A 214 -7.65 -5.69 -8.17
C ASN A 214 -8.13 -4.95 -6.92
N MET A 215 -9.03 -3.99 -7.06
CA MET A 215 -9.64 -3.27 -5.94
C MET A 215 -10.43 -4.22 -5.03
N VAL A 216 -11.27 -5.09 -5.60
CA VAL A 216 -12.03 -6.10 -4.84
C VAL A 216 -11.10 -7.08 -4.13
N VAL A 217 -10.07 -7.56 -4.81
CA VAL A 217 -9.06 -8.46 -4.22
C VAL A 217 -8.36 -7.80 -3.04
N MET A 218 -7.93 -6.54 -3.18
CA MET A 218 -7.27 -5.80 -2.10
C MET A 218 -8.21 -5.52 -0.93
N MET A 219 -9.47 -5.17 -1.19
CA MET A 219 -10.48 -5.00 -0.14
C MET A 219 -10.71 -6.29 0.65
N SER A 220 -10.81 -7.43 -0.03
CA SER A 220 -10.98 -8.73 0.62
C SER A 220 -9.74 -9.12 1.45
N LEU A 221 -8.54 -8.93 0.90
CA LEU A 221 -7.28 -9.23 1.57
C LEU A 221 -7.11 -8.41 2.85
N PHE A 222 -7.20 -7.08 2.75
CA PHE A 222 -7.05 -6.19 3.90
C PHE A 222 -8.19 -6.31 4.88
N GLY A 223 -9.44 -6.54 4.39
CA GLY A 223 -10.59 -6.82 5.24
C GLY A 223 -10.35 -8.04 6.12
N GLY A 224 -9.95 -9.17 5.53
CA GLY A 224 -9.61 -10.37 6.29
C GLY A 224 -8.46 -10.16 7.27
N MET A 225 -7.41 -9.45 6.82
CA MET A 225 -6.23 -9.17 7.64
C MET A 225 -6.51 -8.29 8.87
N ILE A 226 -7.53 -7.42 8.80
CA ILE A 226 -7.94 -6.55 9.91
C ILE A 226 -9.01 -7.21 10.76
N LEU A 227 -10.05 -7.79 10.13
CA LEU A 227 -11.19 -8.33 10.85
C LEU A 227 -10.87 -9.61 11.62
N LEU A 228 -10.01 -10.48 11.06
CA LEU A 228 -9.69 -11.75 11.71
C LEU A 228 -8.97 -11.57 13.06
N PRO A 229 -7.90 -10.75 13.18
CA PRO A 229 -7.31 -10.45 14.49
C PRO A 229 -8.27 -9.79 15.47
N ILE A 230 -9.13 -8.87 15.01
CA ILE A 230 -10.14 -8.23 15.87
C ILE A 230 -11.10 -9.27 16.44
N TYR A 231 -11.59 -10.17 15.58
CA TYR A 231 -12.46 -11.29 16.00
C TYR A 231 -11.76 -12.19 17.02
N LEU A 232 -10.51 -12.60 16.75
CA LEU A 232 -9.76 -13.51 17.62
C LEU A 232 -9.45 -12.88 18.98
N GLN A 233 -9.03 -11.61 18.99
CA GLN A 233 -8.65 -10.93 20.24
C GLN A 233 -9.86 -10.49 21.05
N ASN A 234 -10.86 -9.85 20.43
CA ASN A 234 -11.99 -9.26 21.16
C ASN A 234 -13.08 -10.25 21.51
N LEU A 235 -13.35 -11.25 20.65
CA LEU A 235 -14.44 -12.21 20.85
C LEU A 235 -13.97 -13.54 21.42
N ARG A 236 -12.78 -14.00 21.03
CA ARG A 236 -12.24 -15.30 21.47
C ARG A 236 -11.16 -15.20 22.54
N GLY A 237 -10.72 -13.99 22.92
CA GLY A 237 -9.74 -13.75 23.97
C GLY A 237 -8.31 -14.22 23.64
N PHE A 238 -7.98 -14.44 22.36
CA PHE A 238 -6.63 -14.83 21.97
C PHE A 238 -5.66 -13.67 22.18
N SER A 239 -4.40 -14.01 22.48
CA SER A 239 -3.36 -12.99 22.56
C SER A 239 -3.06 -12.37 21.20
N ALA A 240 -2.44 -11.17 21.20
CA ALA A 240 -1.99 -10.53 19.97
C ALA A 240 -0.95 -11.39 19.21
N LEU A 241 -0.13 -12.15 19.95
CA LEU A 241 0.83 -13.07 19.38
C LEU A 241 0.16 -14.27 18.69
N ASP A 242 -0.83 -14.90 19.34
CA ASP A 242 -1.55 -16.04 18.78
C ASP A 242 -2.31 -15.65 17.52
N SER A 243 -2.92 -14.46 17.52
CA SER A 243 -3.60 -13.91 16.35
C SER A 243 -2.63 -13.67 15.19
N GLY A 244 -1.41 -13.19 15.48
CA GLY A 244 -0.35 -13.03 14.50
C GLY A 244 0.18 -14.35 13.94
N LEU A 245 0.36 -15.35 14.81
CA LEU A 245 0.80 -16.70 14.43
C LEU A 245 -0.22 -17.41 13.52
N LEU A 246 -1.52 -17.18 13.72
CA LEU A 246 -2.57 -17.71 12.84
C LEU A 246 -2.51 -17.15 11.42
N LEU A 247 -2.10 -15.90 11.26
CA LEU A 247 -1.96 -15.27 9.93
C LEU A 247 -0.67 -15.69 9.20
N LEU A 248 0.32 -16.19 9.93
CA LEU A 248 1.66 -16.46 9.41
C LEU A 248 1.66 -17.56 8.32
N PRO A 249 0.98 -18.72 8.48
CA PRO A 249 0.98 -19.77 7.44
C PRO A 249 0.40 -19.28 6.12
N GLY A 250 -0.75 -18.56 6.15
CA GLY A 250 -1.37 -18.01 4.94
C GLY A 250 -0.45 -17.06 4.20
N SER A 251 0.24 -16.22 4.92
CA SER A 251 1.17 -15.25 4.36
C SER A 251 2.45 -15.88 3.82
N LEU A 252 2.97 -16.94 4.45
CA LEU A 252 4.09 -17.73 3.93
C LEU A 252 3.72 -18.43 2.63
N ILE A 253 2.52 -19.01 2.56
CA ILE A 253 1.99 -19.63 1.33
C ILE A 253 1.90 -18.57 0.22
N MET A 254 1.40 -17.36 0.50
CA MET A 254 1.37 -16.26 -0.48
C MET A 254 2.78 -15.91 -0.98
N GLY A 255 3.77 -15.84 -0.10
CA GLY A 255 5.16 -15.56 -0.45
C GLY A 255 5.76 -16.61 -1.38
N VAL A 256 5.51 -17.89 -1.11
CA VAL A 256 5.99 -19.02 -1.94
C VAL A 256 5.24 -19.10 -3.26
N LEU A 257 3.93 -18.88 -3.25
CA LEU A 257 3.11 -18.92 -4.46
C LEU A 257 3.40 -17.77 -5.43
N GLY A 258 3.90 -16.62 -4.96
CA GLY A 258 4.22 -15.47 -5.82
C GLY A 258 5.10 -15.80 -7.02
N PRO A 259 6.31 -16.36 -6.84
CA PRO A 259 7.17 -16.78 -7.95
C PRO A 259 6.59 -17.90 -8.81
N ILE A 260 5.84 -18.82 -8.19
CA ILE A 260 5.18 -19.94 -8.90
C ILE A 260 4.10 -19.41 -9.83
N THR A 261 3.23 -18.52 -9.35
CA THR A 261 2.19 -17.89 -10.15
C THR A 261 2.77 -17.00 -11.24
N GLY A 262 3.92 -16.36 -11.01
CA GLY A 262 4.65 -15.63 -12.05
C GLY A 262 5.08 -16.51 -13.21
N LYS A 263 5.66 -17.70 -12.95
CA LYS A 263 5.99 -18.67 -13.99
C LYS A 263 4.75 -19.24 -14.67
N LEU A 264 3.71 -19.52 -13.90
CA LEU A 264 2.46 -20.07 -14.40
C LEU A 264 1.75 -19.07 -15.34
N LEU A 265 1.85 -17.79 -15.05
CA LEU A 265 1.35 -16.70 -15.90
C LEU A 265 1.96 -16.77 -17.31
N ASP A 266 3.26 -17.03 -17.40
CA ASP A 266 3.97 -17.12 -18.68
C ASP A 266 3.58 -18.37 -19.48
N THR A 267 3.11 -19.44 -18.83
CA THR A 267 2.78 -20.74 -19.47
C THR A 267 1.31 -20.89 -19.81
N ILE A 268 0.41 -20.60 -18.88
CA ILE A 268 -1.04 -20.81 -19.05
C ILE A 268 -1.83 -19.52 -19.32
N GLY A 269 -1.17 -18.36 -19.18
CA GLY A 269 -1.75 -17.05 -19.43
C GLY A 269 -2.59 -16.51 -18.27
N LEU A 270 -3.00 -15.24 -18.41
CA LEU A 270 -3.64 -14.47 -17.34
C LEU A 270 -5.04 -14.95 -16.97
N LYS A 271 -5.87 -15.29 -17.98
CA LYS A 271 -7.31 -15.56 -17.75
C LYS A 271 -7.57 -16.78 -16.84
N PRO A 272 -7.02 -17.98 -17.10
CA PRO A 272 -7.28 -19.15 -16.24
C PRO A 272 -6.70 -18.96 -14.84
N LEU A 273 -5.53 -18.33 -14.74
CA LEU A 273 -4.88 -18.07 -13.45
C LEU A 273 -5.70 -17.10 -12.59
N ALA A 274 -6.20 -16.01 -13.19
CA ALA A 274 -7.04 -15.04 -12.48
C ALA A 274 -8.36 -15.66 -12.02
N LEU A 275 -9.03 -16.44 -12.88
CA LEU A 275 -10.27 -17.13 -12.52
C LEU A 275 -10.08 -18.10 -11.36
N PHE A 276 -9.01 -18.90 -11.40
CA PHE A 276 -8.67 -19.82 -10.32
C PHE A 276 -8.41 -19.07 -9.00
N GLY A 277 -7.60 -17.99 -9.06
CA GLY A 277 -7.30 -17.17 -7.88
C GLY A 277 -8.55 -16.53 -7.25
N ILE A 278 -9.44 -15.98 -8.08
CA ILE A 278 -10.72 -15.40 -7.62
C ILE A 278 -11.62 -16.47 -7.01
N ALA A 279 -11.70 -17.67 -7.61
CA ALA A 279 -12.50 -18.76 -7.08
C ALA A 279 -12.00 -19.24 -5.71
N VAL A 280 -10.68 -19.39 -5.55
CA VAL A 280 -10.06 -19.75 -4.26
C VAL A 280 -10.29 -18.65 -3.22
N MET A 281 -10.15 -17.38 -3.60
CA MET A 281 -10.41 -16.25 -2.70
C MET A 281 -11.89 -16.23 -2.27
N ALA A 282 -12.83 -16.42 -3.19
CA ALA A 282 -14.26 -16.48 -2.89
C ALA A 282 -14.59 -17.64 -1.94
N TYR A 283 -14.00 -18.80 -2.17
CA TYR A 283 -14.16 -19.96 -1.28
C TYR A 283 -13.58 -19.66 0.12
N GLY A 284 -12.37 -19.12 0.22
CA GLY A 284 -11.76 -18.77 1.49
C GLY A 284 -12.55 -17.71 2.27
N THR A 285 -13.04 -16.67 1.59
CA THR A 285 -13.91 -15.67 2.25
C THR A 285 -15.25 -16.26 2.69
N TRP A 286 -15.80 -17.21 1.95
CA TRP A 286 -17.02 -17.92 2.36
C TRP A 286 -16.77 -18.81 3.58
N GLU A 287 -15.65 -19.52 3.66
CA GLU A 287 -15.30 -20.30 4.86
C GLU A 287 -15.15 -19.40 6.10
N LEU A 288 -14.58 -18.20 5.95
CA LEU A 288 -14.50 -17.24 7.06
C LEU A 288 -15.88 -16.83 7.60
N THR A 289 -16.96 -16.89 6.81
CA THR A 289 -18.30 -16.58 7.31
C THR A 289 -18.88 -17.67 8.22
N LYS A 290 -18.30 -18.88 8.21
CA LYS A 290 -18.72 -20.01 9.05
C LYS A 290 -18.04 -20.02 10.42
N LEU A 291 -17.12 -19.09 10.68
CA LEU A 291 -16.43 -19.01 11.96
C LEU A 291 -17.41 -18.74 13.10
N ASN A 292 -17.41 -19.63 14.09
CA ASN A 292 -18.20 -19.57 15.30
C ASN A 292 -17.29 -19.59 16.54
N MET A 293 -17.87 -19.29 17.71
CA MET A 293 -17.15 -19.31 18.99
C MET A 293 -16.47 -20.66 19.28
N ASP A 294 -17.05 -21.76 18.79
CA ASP A 294 -16.59 -23.14 19.02
C ASP A 294 -15.64 -23.67 17.95
N THR A 295 -15.31 -22.86 16.92
CA THR A 295 -14.40 -23.30 15.85
C THR A 295 -13.01 -23.61 16.42
N PRO A 296 -12.44 -24.82 16.21
CA PRO A 296 -11.13 -25.18 16.76
C PRO A 296 -10.02 -24.31 16.14
N TYR A 297 -8.88 -24.22 16.84
CA TYR A 297 -7.73 -23.37 16.47
C TYR A 297 -7.15 -23.72 15.08
N PHE A 298 -7.26 -24.97 14.64
CA PHE A 298 -6.72 -25.49 13.39
C PHE A 298 -7.80 -25.86 12.36
N HIS A 299 -8.84 -25.09 12.28
CA HIS A 299 -9.91 -25.35 11.28
C HIS A 299 -9.71 -24.55 9.98
#